data_5b11a346412c266f8bd86f84fbd62246
#
_entry.id   5b11a346412c266f8bd86f84fbd62246
#
_cell.length_a   1.000
_cell.length_b   1.000
_cell.length_c   1.000
_cell.angle_alpha   90.00
_cell.angle_beta   90.00
_cell.angle_gamma   90.00
#
_symmetry.space_group_name_H-M   'P 1'
#
loop_
_entity.id
_entity.type
_entity.pdbx_description
1 polymer ?
#
loop_
_entity_poly.entity_id
_entity_poly.type
_entity_poly.pdbx_seq_one_letter_code
_entity_poly.pdbx_strand_id
1 'polypeptide(L)'
;MSATAVPAPAPHPTALPLFTRRAALLGVGGLLALPALGRDAKPQPAAPTVWPQALAVPGGVARLSLGPVATRPEAQARQGHTDVPVLVVGDAIAWTAVVGIPLSAALGDAHINVLLPEGGGARQVAYTVAPKQYKEQHLKVSPRTVDLSPEDQARFERERDHQAQVMAT
;
A
#
# COMPACT_ATOMS: atom_id res chain seq x y z
N MET A 1 42.77 -14.56 -43.94
CA MET A 1 42.87 -13.34 -43.12
C MET A 1 42.60 -13.77 -41.69
N SER A 2 43.67 -13.91 -40.90
CA SER A 2 43.66 -14.49 -39.55
C SER A 2 43.27 -13.44 -38.52
N ALA A 3 42.28 -13.72 -37.69
CA ALA A 3 41.92 -12.92 -36.53
C ALA A 3 42.63 -13.48 -35.29
N THR A 4 43.49 -12.66 -34.72
CA THR A 4 44.29 -12.94 -33.54
C THR A 4 43.45 -12.75 -32.27
N ALA A 5 43.33 -13.80 -31.46
CA ALA A 5 42.68 -13.77 -30.14
C ALA A 5 43.62 -13.15 -29.09
N VAL A 6 43.11 -12.22 -28.30
CA VAL A 6 43.78 -11.60 -27.15
C VAL A 6 43.49 -12.43 -25.91
N PRO A 7 44.53 -12.85 -25.13
CA PRO A 7 44.32 -13.60 -23.89
C PRO A 7 43.92 -12.70 -22.71
N ALA A 8 43.04 -13.21 -21.83
CA ALA A 8 42.61 -12.59 -20.61
C ALA A 8 43.72 -12.59 -19.50
N PRO A 9 43.78 -11.58 -18.62
CA PRO A 9 44.74 -11.54 -17.52
C PRO A 9 44.32 -12.46 -16.36
N ALA A 10 45.35 -13.05 -15.73
CA ALA A 10 45.26 -13.98 -14.60
C ALA A 10 44.89 -13.27 -13.28
N PRO A 11 44.25 -13.97 -12.33
CA PRO A 11 43.91 -13.42 -11.01
C PRO A 11 45.12 -13.38 -10.09
N HIS A 12 45.27 -12.25 -9.34
CA HIS A 12 46.27 -12.05 -8.32
C HIS A 12 45.89 -12.77 -7.01
N PRO A 13 46.89 -13.38 -6.29
CA PRO A 13 46.61 -14.03 -5.01
C PRO A 13 46.50 -12.99 -3.89
N THR A 14 45.41 -13.08 -3.14
CA THR A 14 45.15 -12.29 -1.93
C THR A 14 45.98 -12.85 -0.77
N ALA A 15 46.88 -12.04 -0.23
CA ALA A 15 47.68 -12.34 0.96
C ALA A 15 46.84 -12.25 2.23
N LEU A 16 46.90 -13.29 3.05
CA LEU A 16 46.36 -13.35 4.41
C LEU A 16 47.27 -12.66 5.40
N PRO A 17 46.79 -11.86 6.38
CA PRO A 17 47.63 -11.32 7.44
C PRO A 17 47.86 -12.38 8.53
N LEU A 18 49.13 -12.52 8.90
CA LEU A 18 49.65 -13.31 10.02
C LEU A 18 49.19 -12.75 11.36
N PHE A 19 48.49 -13.54 12.15
CA PHE A 19 48.21 -13.26 13.55
C PHE A 19 49.46 -13.52 14.42
N THR A 20 49.99 -12.47 14.99
CA THR A 20 51.08 -12.55 16.00
C THR A 20 50.43 -12.78 17.37
N ARG A 21 50.75 -13.94 17.97
CA ARG A 21 50.50 -14.24 19.39
C ARG A 21 51.49 -13.45 20.26
N ARG A 22 51.01 -12.66 21.21
CA ARG A 22 51.69 -12.35 22.47
C ARG A 22 50.73 -11.72 23.46
N ALA A 23 50.66 -12.31 24.52
CA ALA A 23 50.88 -12.09 25.97
C ALA A 23 49.59 -12.12 26.81
N ALA A 24 49.55 -13.12 27.62
CA ALA A 24 48.69 -13.27 28.78
C ALA A 24 49.05 -12.25 29.86
N LEU A 25 48.04 -11.58 30.42
CA LEU A 25 48.14 -10.95 31.75
C LEU A 25 46.86 -11.27 32.50
N LEU A 26 47.06 -12.01 33.60
CA LEU A 26 46.07 -12.35 34.61
C LEU A 26 45.60 -11.08 35.33
N GLY A 27 44.36 -10.73 35.17
CA GLY A 27 43.66 -9.73 35.95
C GLY A 27 42.41 -10.38 36.58
N VAL A 28 42.49 -10.77 37.84
CA VAL A 28 41.34 -11.17 38.67
C VAL A 28 40.55 -9.91 38.99
N GLY A 29 39.50 -9.67 38.24
CA GLY A 29 38.51 -8.61 38.49
C GLY A 29 37.14 -9.23 38.58
N GLY A 30 36.55 -9.30 39.79
CA GLY A 30 35.22 -9.84 40.05
C GLY A 30 34.16 -9.10 39.24
N LEU A 31 33.53 -9.82 38.33
CA LEU A 31 32.37 -9.35 37.57
C LEU A 31 31.13 -9.55 38.46
N LEU A 32 30.69 -8.47 39.10
CA LEU A 32 29.34 -8.40 39.66
C LEU A 32 28.37 -8.39 38.50
N ALA A 33 27.87 -9.54 38.12
CA ALA A 33 26.73 -9.67 37.19
C ALA A 33 25.47 -9.10 37.87
N LEU A 34 25.17 -7.85 37.56
CA LEU A 34 23.87 -7.26 37.83
C LEU A 34 22.86 -8.00 36.93
N PRO A 35 21.79 -8.63 37.50
CA PRO A 35 20.71 -9.13 36.67
C PRO A 35 20.07 -7.92 35.93
N ALA A 36 20.20 -7.88 34.62
CA ALA A 36 19.40 -7.01 33.79
C ALA A 36 17.93 -7.43 34.00
N LEU A 37 17.23 -6.70 34.84
CA LEU A 37 15.77 -6.74 34.92
C LEU A 37 15.25 -6.31 33.56
N GLY A 38 15.07 -7.28 32.66
CA GLY A 38 14.31 -7.10 31.45
C GLY A 38 12.93 -6.62 31.87
N ARG A 39 12.69 -5.32 31.75
CA ARG A 39 11.32 -4.81 31.78
C ARG A 39 10.67 -5.42 30.56
N ASP A 40 9.82 -6.40 30.78
CA ASP A 40 8.81 -6.83 29.82
C ASP A 40 8.00 -5.56 29.48
N ALA A 41 8.40 -4.89 28.42
CA ALA A 41 7.63 -3.79 27.87
C ALA A 41 6.31 -4.41 27.41
N LYS A 42 5.29 -4.27 28.27
CA LYS A 42 3.91 -4.63 27.93
C LYS A 42 3.63 -3.95 26.58
N PRO A 43 3.17 -4.72 25.55
CA PRO A 43 2.89 -4.12 24.25
C PRO A 43 1.93 -2.95 24.45
N GLN A 44 2.42 -1.75 24.21
CA GLN A 44 1.62 -0.54 24.29
C GLN A 44 0.57 -0.66 23.20
N PRO A 45 -0.73 -0.54 23.50
CA PRO A 45 -1.77 -0.60 22.49
C PRO A 45 -1.45 0.47 21.45
N ALA A 46 -1.35 0.04 20.20
CA ALA A 46 -1.12 0.95 19.07
C ALA A 46 -2.18 2.05 19.13
N ALA A 47 -1.76 3.32 19.05
CA ALA A 47 -2.69 4.44 19.01
C ALA A 47 -3.74 4.17 17.92
N PRO A 48 -5.02 4.49 18.17
CA PRO A 48 -6.07 4.24 17.20
C PRO A 48 -5.70 4.97 15.90
N THR A 49 -5.51 4.20 14.86
CA THR A 49 -5.22 4.75 13.54
C THR A 49 -6.51 5.41 13.05
N VAL A 50 -6.52 6.72 12.93
CA VAL A 50 -7.67 7.51 12.44
C VAL A 50 -7.99 7.17 10.96
N TRP A 51 -7.06 6.53 10.28
CA TRP A 51 -7.17 6.11 8.90
C TRP A 51 -7.92 4.79 8.75
N PRO A 52 -8.65 4.58 7.64
CA PRO A 52 -9.17 3.26 7.30
C PRO A 52 -8.06 2.24 7.35
N GLN A 53 -8.31 1.08 7.94
CA GLN A 53 -7.34 0.00 7.89
C GLN A 53 -7.09 -0.39 6.44
N ALA A 54 -5.82 -0.38 6.03
CA ALA A 54 -5.45 -0.80 4.69
C ALA A 54 -5.70 -2.31 4.55
N LEU A 55 -6.59 -2.65 3.64
CA LEU A 55 -6.86 -4.02 3.24
C LEU A 55 -7.08 -4.04 1.73
N ALA A 56 -6.03 -4.37 0.99
CA ALA A 56 -6.05 -4.39 -0.47
C ALA A 56 -6.73 -5.68 -0.97
N VAL A 57 -8.06 -5.71 -0.91
CA VAL A 57 -8.92 -6.80 -1.36
C VAL A 57 -10.10 -6.22 -2.12
N PRO A 58 -10.83 -6.99 -2.95
CA PRO A 58 -12.09 -6.52 -3.55
C PRO A 58 -13.05 -5.98 -2.48
N GLY A 59 -13.59 -4.79 -2.67
CA GLY A 59 -14.41 -4.08 -1.67
C GLY A 59 -13.64 -3.44 -0.51
N GLY A 60 -12.30 -3.46 -0.55
CA GLY A 60 -11.43 -2.88 0.46
C GLY A 60 -10.79 -1.55 0.05
N VAL A 61 -9.76 -1.18 0.78
CA VAL A 61 -9.02 0.08 0.56
C VAL A 61 -7.52 -0.19 0.60
N ALA A 62 -6.78 0.24 -0.42
CA ALA A 62 -5.33 0.28 -0.39
C ALA A 62 -4.83 1.66 0.03
N ARG A 63 -3.75 1.70 0.82
CA ARG A 63 -3.03 2.91 1.20
C ARG A 63 -1.64 2.84 0.62
N LEU A 64 -1.31 3.80 -0.24
CA LEU A 64 -0.06 3.82 -0.98
C LEU A 64 0.72 5.09 -0.63
N SER A 65 1.94 4.92 -0.16
CA SER A 65 2.82 6.07 0.09
C SER A 65 3.27 6.68 -1.23
N LEU A 66 3.09 7.98 -1.36
CA LEU A 66 3.58 8.76 -2.49
C LEU A 66 4.90 9.47 -2.21
N GLY A 67 5.37 9.41 -0.96
CA GLY A 67 6.60 10.08 -0.53
C GLY A 67 6.45 11.59 -0.38
N PRO A 68 7.58 12.28 -0.17
CA PRO A 68 7.62 13.73 0.00
C PRO A 68 7.55 14.44 -1.35
N VAL A 69 6.65 15.41 -1.46
CA VAL A 69 6.51 16.33 -2.61
C VAL A 69 5.99 17.65 -2.07
N ALA A 70 6.53 18.78 -2.54
CA ALA A 70 6.18 20.11 -2.01
C ALA A 70 4.68 20.44 -2.16
N THR A 71 4.10 20.09 -3.29
CA THR A 71 2.68 20.32 -3.61
C THR A 71 1.96 18.98 -3.72
N ARG A 72 0.67 18.94 -3.35
CA ARG A 72 -0.16 17.73 -3.40
C ARG A 72 -0.17 17.13 -4.80
N PRO A 73 0.26 15.86 -4.96
CA PRO A 73 0.16 15.18 -6.25
C PRO A 73 -1.28 14.77 -6.56
N GLU A 74 -1.60 14.66 -7.85
CA GLU A 74 -2.86 14.08 -8.31
C GLU A 74 -2.67 12.58 -8.57
N ALA A 75 -3.67 11.78 -8.26
CA ALA A 75 -3.62 10.35 -8.50
C ALA A 75 -4.92 9.85 -9.13
N GLN A 76 -4.81 8.88 -10.02
CA GLN A 76 -5.92 8.24 -10.70
C GLN A 76 -5.75 6.72 -10.69
N ALA A 77 -6.84 6.00 -10.42
CA ALA A 77 -6.90 4.55 -10.48
C ALA A 77 -7.73 4.11 -11.70
N ARG A 78 -7.25 3.09 -12.42
CA ARG A 78 -8.04 2.48 -13.49
C ARG A 78 -9.08 1.55 -12.91
N GLN A 79 -10.35 1.83 -13.17
CA GLN A 79 -11.47 0.97 -12.80
C GLN A 79 -12.23 0.56 -14.08
N GLY A 80 -11.98 -0.67 -14.55
CA GLY A 80 -12.47 -1.12 -15.85
C GLY A 80 -11.89 -0.27 -16.98
N HIS A 81 -12.74 0.50 -17.64
CA HIS A 81 -12.35 1.38 -18.75
C HIS A 81 -12.23 2.86 -18.37
N THR A 82 -12.49 3.21 -17.12
CA THR A 82 -12.52 4.59 -16.64
C THR A 82 -11.38 4.88 -15.67
N ASP A 83 -10.78 6.05 -15.79
CA ASP A 83 -9.82 6.55 -14.80
C ASP A 83 -10.59 7.36 -13.74
N VAL A 84 -10.49 6.93 -12.49
CA VAL A 84 -11.20 7.51 -11.34
C VAL A 84 -10.20 8.27 -10.48
N PRO A 85 -10.50 9.50 -10.06
CA PRO A 85 -9.63 10.24 -9.17
C PRO A 85 -9.48 9.53 -7.82
N VAL A 86 -8.26 9.53 -7.30
CA VAL A 86 -7.90 8.91 -6.02
C VAL A 86 -7.70 10.00 -4.98
N LEU A 87 -8.26 9.78 -3.79
CA LEU A 87 -8.05 10.68 -2.66
C LEU A 87 -6.57 10.67 -2.24
N VAL A 88 -5.93 11.83 -2.28
CA VAL A 88 -4.58 12.02 -1.79
C VAL A 88 -4.62 12.93 -0.56
N VAL A 89 -4.02 12.48 0.53
CA VAL A 89 -4.00 13.13 1.84
C VAL A 89 -2.59 13.13 2.41
N GLY A 90 -2.32 14.09 3.28
CA GLY A 90 -1.00 14.26 3.89
C GLY A 90 -0.49 15.69 3.76
N ASP A 91 0.80 15.82 3.80
CA ASP A 91 1.53 17.09 3.69
C ASP A 91 2.80 16.92 2.84
N ALA A 92 3.61 17.98 2.74
CA ALA A 92 4.84 17.98 1.94
C ALA A 92 5.87 16.91 2.36
N ILE A 93 5.78 16.39 3.57
CA ILE A 93 6.69 15.37 4.10
C ILE A 93 6.23 13.96 3.69
N ALA A 94 4.91 13.71 3.69
CA ALA A 94 4.37 12.38 3.43
C ALA A 94 2.96 12.43 2.83
N TRP A 95 2.86 12.27 1.53
CA TRP A 95 1.59 12.09 0.83
C TRP A 95 1.18 10.62 0.80
N THR A 96 -0.09 10.35 0.98
CA THR A 96 -0.69 9.02 0.92
C THR A 96 -1.88 9.02 -0.01
N ALA A 97 -1.90 8.12 -0.98
CA ALA A 97 -3.06 7.84 -1.80
C ALA A 97 -3.95 6.79 -1.11
N VAL A 98 -5.25 7.07 -1.04
CA VAL A 98 -6.28 6.18 -0.49
C VAL A 98 -7.12 5.66 -1.65
N VAL A 99 -6.89 4.42 -2.05
CA VAL A 99 -7.48 3.80 -3.24
C VAL A 99 -8.62 2.90 -2.82
N GLY A 100 -9.85 3.24 -3.21
CA GLY A 100 -11.00 2.34 -3.08
C GLY A 100 -10.91 1.24 -4.14
N ILE A 101 -11.06 0.00 -3.73
CA ILE A 101 -11.01 -1.18 -4.60
C ILE A 101 -12.43 -1.68 -4.81
N PRO A 102 -12.97 -1.65 -6.04
CA PRO A 102 -14.33 -2.14 -6.27
C PRO A 102 -14.46 -3.62 -5.94
N LEU A 103 -15.66 -4.06 -5.55
CA LEU A 103 -15.92 -5.46 -5.24
C LEU A 103 -15.69 -6.38 -6.45
N SER A 104 -15.85 -5.84 -7.66
CA SER A 104 -15.62 -6.52 -8.93
C SER A 104 -14.16 -6.46 -9.41
N ALA A 105 -13.23 -5.93 -8.59
CA ALA A 105 -11.83 -5.81 -8.99
C ALA A 105 -11.21 -7.18 -9.25
N ALA A 106 -10.38 -7.26 -10.28
CA ALA A 106 -9.57 -8.44 -10.55
C ALA A 106 -8.52 -8.63 -9.44
N LEU A 107 -8.22 -9.89 -9.14
CA LEU A 107 -7.15 -10.23 -8.21
C LEU A 107 -5.78 -10.09 -8.89
N GLY A 108 -4.75 -9.81 -8.09
CA GLY A 108 -3.37 -9.69 -8.56
C GLY A 108 -2.88 -8.25 -8.61
N ASP A 109 -1.96 -7.99 -9.51
CA ASP A 109 -1.28 -6.70 -9.58
C ASP A 109 -2.16 -5.61 -10.18
N ALA A 110 -2.16 -4.48 -9.51
CA ALA A 110 -2.86 -3.27 -9.89
C ALA A 110 -1.94 -2.07 -9.68
N HIS A 111 -2.27 -0.93 -10.26
CA HIS A 111 -1.50 0.29 -10.11
C HIS A 111 -2.39 1.53 -10.16
N ILE A 112 -1.86 2.62 -9.63
CA ILE A 112 -2.39 3.96 -9.82
C ILE A 112 -1.40 4.79 -10.63
N ASN A 113 -1.91 5.73 -11.40
CA ASN A 113 -1.12 6.75 -12.08
C ASN A 113 -1.06 7.99 -11.19
N VAL A 114 0.13 8.47 -10.92
CA VAL A 114 0.37 9.65 -10.07
C VAL A 114 1.03 10.72 -10.92
N LEU A 115 0.39 11.87 -11.00
CA LEU A 115 0.91 13.08 -11.65
C LEU A 115 1.59 13.95 -10.60
N LEU A 116 2.87 14.17 -10.77
CA LEU A 116 3.64 15.04 -9.90
C LEU A 116 3.48 16.50 -10.36
N PRO A 117 3.27 17.44 -9.41
CA PRO A 117 3.19 18.84 -9.73
C PRO A 117 4.52 19.37 -10.30
N GLU A 118 4.50 20.59 -10.88
CA GLU A 118 5.68 21.32 -11.32
C GLU A 118 6.54 20.60 -12.38
N GLY A 119 5.91 19.80 -13.24
CA GLY A 119 6.62 19.10 -14.32
C GLY A 119 7.40 17.89 -13.89
N GLY A 120 7.19 17.38 -12.67
CA GLY A 120 7.81 16.17 -12.13
C GLY A 120 7.41 14.86 -12.83
N GLY A 121 6.58 14.95 -13.88
CA GLY A 121 6.17 13.82 -14.70
C GLY A 121 5.07 12.95 -14.08
N ALA A 122 4.81 11.83 -14.74
CA ALA A 122 3.87 10.82 -14.27
C ALA A 122 4.62 9.55 -13.83
N ARG A 123 4.15 8.90 -12.75
CA ARG A 123 4.67 7.61 -12.32
C ARG A 123 3.55 6.66 -11.96
N GLN A 124 3.81 5.37 -12.05
CA GLN A 124 2.91 4.34 -11.58
C GLN A 124 3.33 3.86 -10.19
N VAL A 125 2.35 3.67 -9.30
CA VAL A 125 2.54 3.07 -7.99
C VAL A 125 1.73 1.79 -7.95
N ALA A 126 2.43 0.66 -7.86
CA ALA A 126 1.84 -0.67 -7.87
C ALA A 126 1.33 -1.08 -6.49
N TYR A 127 0.30 -1.94 -6.47
CA TYR A 127 -0.18 -2.65 -5.30
C TYR A 127 -0.80 -3.98 -5.74
N THR A 128 -0.99 -4.91 -4.80
CA THR A 128 -1.56 -6.22 -5.13
C THR A 128 -2.93 -6.38 -4.46
N VAL A 129 -3.94 -6.78 -5.22
CA VAL A 129 -5.28 -7.09 -4.74
C VAL A 129 -5.33 -8.56 -4.33
N ALA A 130 -5.40 -8.82 -3.02
CA ALA A 130 -5.44 -10.16 -2.46
C ALA A 130 -6.86 -10.74 -2.48
N PRO A 131 -7.02 -12.07 -2.55
CA PRO A 131 -8.33 -12.71 -2.46
C PRO A 131 -8.93 -12.55 -1.06
N LYS A 132 -10.25 -12.38 -0.98
CA LYS A 132 -11.00 -12.37 0.27
C LYS A 132 -12.34 -13.06 0.10
N GLN A 133 -12.65 -13.95 1.02
CA GLN A 133 -13.99 -14.54 1.13
C GLN A 133 -14.82 -13.70 2.10
N TYR A 134 -15.98 -13.29 1.66
CA TYR A 134 -16.97 -12.58 2.46
C TYR A 134 -18.00 -13.56 3.00
N LYS A 135 -18.51 -13.30 4.20
CA LYS A 135 -19.66 -14.06 4.73
C LYS A 135 -20.89 -13.63 3.97
N GLU A 136 -21.68 -14.61 3.53
CA GLU A 136 -22.96 -14.36 2.90
C GLU A 136 -24.06 -14.30 3.96
N GLN A 137 -24.97 -13.37 3.78
CA GLN A 137 -26.19 -13.25 4.60
C GLN A 137 -27.41 -13.31 3.68
N HIS A 138 -28.21 -14.34 3.85
CA HIS A 138 -29.47 -14.49 3.13
C HIS A 138 -30.59 -13.81 3.91
N LEU A 139 -31.15 -12.75 3.34
CA LEU A 139 -32.27 -12.03 3.94
C LEU A 139 -33.59 -12.53 3.34
N LYS A 140 -34.54 -12.85 4.21
CA LYS A 140 -35.92 -13.09 3.78
C LYS A 140 -36.68 -11.78 3.89
N VAL A 141 -37.07 -11.21 2.76
CA VAL A 141 -37.84 -9.97 2.69
C VAL A 141 -39.21 -10.24 2.11
N SER A 142 -40.23 -9.46 2.52
CA SER A 142 -41.53 -9.50 1.94
C SER A 142 -41.50 -9.02 0.48
N PRO A 143 -42.26 -9.63 -0.45
CA PRO A 143 -42.34 -9.15 -1.84
C PRO A 143 -42.66 -7.65 -1.93
N ARG A 144 -43.56 -7.15 -1.09
CA ARG A 144 -43.91 -5.71 -1.02
C ARG A 144 -42.74 -4.78 -0.72
N THR A 145 -41.64 -5.31 -0.18
CA THR A 145 -40.46 -4.53 0.12
C THR A 145 -39.49 -4.47 -1.09
N VAL A 146 -39.62 -5.40 -2.01
CA VAL A 146 -38.76 -5.54 -3.21
C VAL A 146 -39.47 -5.01 -4.44
N ASP A 147 -40.75 -5.35 -4.58
CA ASP A 147 -41.60 -4.93 -5.73
C ASP A 147 -42.24 -3.58 -5.39
N LEU A 148 -41.83 -2.55 -6.10
CA LEU A 148 -42.39 -1.21 -5.94
C LEU A 148 -43.84 -1.18 -6.41
N SER A 149 -44.65 -0.42 -5.68
CA SER A 149 -45.98 -0.09 -6.20
C SER A 149 -45.87 0.75 -7.50
N PRO A 150 -46.87 0.77 -8.39
CA PRO A 150 -46.83 1.62 -9.59
C PRO A 150 -46.56 3.11 -9.27
N GLU A 151 -47.08 3.58 -8.13
CA GLU A 151 -46.87 4.95 -7.66
C GLU A 151 -45.41 5.19 -7.22
N ASP A 152 -44.84 4.26 -6.45
CA ASP A 152 -43.46 4.34 -6.01
C ASP A 152 -42.47 4.18 -7.18
N GLN A 153 -42.80 3.34 -8.15
CA GLN A 153 -42.03 3.20 -9.39
C GLN A 153 -41.98 4.51 -10.17
N ALA A 154 -43.14 5.16 -10.35
CA ALA A 154 -43.21 6.44 -11.03
C ALA A 154 -42.45 7.55 -10.27
N ARG A 155 -42.46 7.49 -8.94
CA ARG A 155 -41.64 8.40 -8.09
C ARG A 155 -40.16 8.14 -8.28
N PHE A 156 -39.74 6.88 -8.23
CA PHE A 156 -38.32 6.49 -8.44
C PHE A 156 -37.79 6.97 -9.80
N GLU A 157 -38.58 6.81 -10.86
CA GLU A 157 -38.19 7.24 -12.21
C GLU A 157 -38.00 8.75 -12.31
N ARG A 158 -38.90 9.53 -11.67
CA ARG A 158 -38.75 10.99 -11.62
C ARG A 158 -37.51 11.44 -10.83
N GLU A 159 -37.21 10.79 -9.70
CA GLU A 159 -36.15 11.16 -8.81
C GLU A 159 -34.75 10.67 -9.30
N ARG A 160 -34.70 9.57 -10.06
CA ARG A 160 -33.49 8.97 -10.58
C ARG A 160 -32.64 9.95 -11.40
N ASP A 161 -33.28 10.67 -12.30
CA ASP A 161 -32.58 11.60 -13.20
C ASP A 161 -32.05 12.81 -12.43
N HIS A 162 -32.81 13.25 -11.42
CA HIS A 162 -32.34 14.30 -10.51
C HIS A 162 -31.13 13.86 -9.67
N GLN A 163 -31.17 12.64 -9.13
CA GLN A 163 -30.03 12.06 -8.40
C GLN A 163 -28.78 11.97 -9.28
N ALA A 164 -28.94 11.50 -10.54
CA ALA A 164 -27.82 11.42 -11.46
C ALA A 164 -27.18 12.79 -11.74
N GLN A 165 -27.99 13.84 -11.86
CA GLN A 165 -27.51 15.22 -12.04
C GLN A 165 -26.75 15.73 -10.80
N VAL A 166 -27.27 15.47 -9.61
CA VAL A 166 -26.61 15.90 -8.34
C VAL A 166 -25.30 15.17 -8.12
N MET A 167 -25.23 13.87 -8.47
CA MET A 167 -24.00 13.08 -8.32
C MET A 167 -22.94 13.40 -9.38
N ALA A 168 -23.29 14.08 -10.46
CA ALA A 168 -22.36 14.48 -11.51
C ALA A 168 -21.67 15.84 -11.23
N THR A 169 -22.07 16.55 -10.17
CA THR A 169 -21.48 17.83 -9.76
C THR A 169 -20.33 17.60 -8.80
#